data_b7fe8382408a25d9f0ae0dd70fb9f741
#
_entry.id   b7fe8382408a25d9f0ae0dd70fb9f741
#
_cell.length_a   1.000
_cell.length_b   1.000
_cell.length_c   1.000
_cell.angle_alpha   90.00
_cell.angle_beta   90.00
_cell.angle_gamma   90.00
#
_symmetry.space_group_name_H-M   'P 1'
#
loop_
_entity.id
_entity.type
_entity.pdbx_description
1 polymer ?
#
loop_
_entity_poly.entity_id
_entity_poly.type
_entity_poly.pdbx_seq_one_letter_code
_entity_poly.pdbx_strand_id
1 'polypeptide(L)'
;MLGRLAAAASLAACASGTAPSVIDVPPPATARADRLGLYAWGFDDSAWPGVPDRLSWATGQIGALGSHVARVALGPDDPYRVNGGATALADIAQQPAYAALWSDARWTTILVTAYSAADQTSPWQAGYAHDDAAAERDEIAALAEYLQTFPGKQFVILPWEGDNAIAPFETDPAAWEGYAGWIEARRDGVVDARTKNPDAPGAVYSGLEFNAVRRLDDGSPCDGDAHRCIVSYVAPRVPVDYYSYSAWQSLADDVDSHDIETQLRGDLDSALALVRGGRPDATAANLIVGELGSARDDAAGDECVAAIRTQAAADAADGYGVSFAIDWQIIDNAAASGTYTGFGAFKYDMSRSLAGDSLAATLAGATPTTPQSCPTIGAGGVVNGLTFDGDIHPGDALSIFGTGFAASGNIVHVKQMGTEYTVQVGSPAWYESSTQINFTLPAGVIAGQGVRVYVSSGHDSNGQLIDVL
;
A
#
# COMPACT_ATOMS: atom_id res chain seq x y z
N MET A 1 -28.55 -63.27 -26.48
CA MET A 1 -29.24 -62.45 -25.48
C MET A 1 -28.25 -62.10 -24.43
N LEU A 2 -27.68 -60.93 -24.50
CA LEU A 2 -26.68 -60.43 -23.55
C LEU A 2 -27.31 -59.20 -22.86
N GLY A 3 -27.64 -59.38 -21.57
CA GLY A 3 -28.15 -58.35 -20.72
C GLY A 3 -27.01 -57.42 -20.30
N ARG A 4 -27.10 -56.12 -20.57
CA ARG A 4 -26.25 -55.08 -20.04
C ARG A 4 -26.80 -54.64 -18.67
N LEU A 5 -26.06 -54.94 -17.62
CA LEU A 5 -26.24 -54.33 -16.30
C LEU A 5 -25.71 -52.87 -16.39
N ALA A 6 -26.59 -51.92 -16.22
CA ALA A 6 -26.22 -50.51 -16.01
C ALA A 6 -25.88 -50.34 -14.49
N ALA A 7 -24.63 -50.03 -14.21
CA ALA A 7 -24.24 -49.60 -12.88
C ALA A 7 -24.65 -48.12 -12.76
N ALA A 8 -25.63 -47.84 -11.92
CA ALA A 8 -25.96 -46.50 -11.47
C ALA A 8 -24.88 -46.04 -10.47
N ALA A 9 -23.99 -45.16 -10.88
CA ALA A 9 -23.11 -44.44 -9.99
C ALA A 9 -23.97 -43.48 -9.17
N SER A 10 -24.08 -43.74 -7.90
CA SER A 10 -24.68 -42.85 -6.93
C SER A 10 -23.71 -41.67 -6.72
N LEU A 11 -24.01 -40.55 -7.32
CA LEU A 11 -23.40 -39.27 -6.95
C LEU A 11 -23.89 -38.95 -5.55
N ALA A 12 -23.04 -39.20 -4.58
CA ALA A 12 -23.21 -38.67 -3.25
C ALA A 12 -23.24 -37.13 -3.37
N ALA A 13 -24.41 -36.56 -3.05
CA ALA A 13 -24.53 -35.12 -2.87
C ALA A 13 -23.55 -34.70 -1.80
N CYS A 14 -22.49 -34.01 -2.17
CA CYS A 14 -21.72 -33.24 -1.23
C CYS A 14 -22.72 -32.29 -0.54
N ALA A 15 -22.85 -32.44 0.77
CA ALA A 15 -23.62 -31.54 1.58
C ALA A 15 -23.14 -30.12 1.24
N SER A 16 -24.07 -29.27 0.86
CA SER A 16 -23.86 -27.82 0.77
C SER A 16 -23.56 -27.33 2.18
N GLY A 17 -22.29 -27.43 2.59
CA GLY A 17 -21.79 -26.62 3.66
C GLY A 17 -22.05 -25.16 3.25
N THR A 18 -22.83 -24.46 4.05
CA THR A 18 -22.94 -23.02 3.90
C THR A 18 -21.51 -22.48 3.92
N ALA A 19 -21.12 -21.80 2.82
CA ALA A 19 -19.82 -21.15 2.78
C ALA A 19 -19.66 -20.33 4.08
N PRO A 20 -18.48 -20.41 4.76
CA PRO A 20 -18.28 -19.64 5.96
C PRO A 20 -18.54 -18.18 5.65
N SER A 21 -19.44 -17.58 6.41
CA SER A 21 -19.82 -16.19 6.17
C SER A 21 -18.62 -15.30 6.40
N VAL A 22 -18.20 -14.63 5.33
CA VAL A 22 -17.30 -13.48 5.45
C VAL A 22 -18.04 -12.49 6.35
N ILE A 23 -17.37 -11.97 7.38
CA ILE A 23 -18.01 -11.02 8.28
C ILE A 23 -17.90 -9.60 7.72
N ASP A 24 -18.87 -8.77 8.08
CA ASP A 24 -18.79 -7.35 7.80
C ASP A 24 -17.60 -6.75 8.55
N VAL A 25 -16.79 -6.02 7.81
CA VAL A 25 -15.70 -5.24 8.41
C VAL A 25 -16.26 -3.93 8.98
N PRO A 26 -15.69 -3.40 10.07
CA PRO A 26 -16.11 -2.12 10.58
C PRO A 26 -15.89 -1.00 9.54
N PRO A 27 -16.72 0.05 9.55
CA PRO A 27 -16.47 1.21 8.70
C PRO A 27 -15.09 1.80 9.04
N PRO A 28 -14.39 2.40 8.06
CA PRO A 28 -13.10 3.04 8.30
C PRO A 28 -13.19 4.07 9.43
N ALA A 29 -12.19 4.09 10.29
CA ALA A 29 -12.08 5.08 11.36
C ALA A 29 -12.03 6.51 10.78
N THR A 30 -12.49 7.50 11.52
CA THR A 30 -12.46 8.89 11.05
C THR A 30 -11.10 9.56 11.27
N ALA A 31 -10.36 9.14 12.30
CA ALA A 31 -9.04 9.69 12.58
C ALA A 31 -7.98 9.01 11.68
N ARG A 32 -7.13 9.81 11.05
CA ARG A 32 -6.03 9.30 10.21
C ARG A 32 -5.07 8.39 10.97
N ALA A 33 -4.82 8.68 12.24
CA ALA A 33 -3.97 7.86 13.11
C ALA A 33 -4.47 6.41 13.26
N ASP A 34 -5.77 6.17 13.11
CA ASP A 34 -6.40 4.85 13.16
C ASP A 34 -6.55 4.19 11.78
N ARG A 35 -6.00 4.81 10.72
CA ARG A 35 -6.08 4.33 9.33
C ARG A 35 -4.74 4.31 8.61
N LEU A 36 -3.90 5.31 8.82
CA LEU A 36 -2.57 5.39 8.24
C LEU A 36 -1.56 4.74 9.16
N GLY A 37 -0.96 3.66 8.67
CA GLY A 37 0.04 2.87 9.38
C GLY A 37 1.38 2.84 8.66
N LEU A 38 2.34 2.15 9.26
CA LEU A 38 3.62 1.87 8.65
C LEU A 38 3.97 0.39 8.82
N TYR A 39 4.72 -0.13 7.85
CA TYR A 39 5.28 -1.47 7.96
C TYR A 39 6.57 -1.43 8.81
N ALA A 40 6.58 -2.17 9.89
CA ALA A 40 7.73 -2.34 10.78
C ALA A 40 8.82 -3.20 10.11
N TRP A 41 9.22 -2.85 8.89
CA TRP A 41 10.12 -3.61 8.05
C TRP A 41 11.42 -2.85 7.77
N GLY A 42 12.52 -3.57 7.68
CA GLY A 42 13.81 -3.16 7.13
C GLY A 42 14.42 -4.42 6.54
N PHE A 43 14.75 -4.39 5.25
CA PHE A 43 14.93 -5.56 4.41
C PHE A 43 16.14 -6.44 4.78
N ASP A 44 17.21 -5.86 5.29
CA ASP A 44 18.40 -6.64 5.65
C ASP A 44 18.93 -6.35 7.07
N ASP A 45 19.80 -7.22 7.53
CA ASP A 45 20.41 -7.09 8.84
C ASP A 45 21.19 -5.81 9.05
N SER A 46 21.72 -5.23 8.00
CA SER A 46 22.49 -4.00 8.05
C SER A 46 21.61 -2.76 8.24
N ALA A 47 20.31 -2.85 7.93
CA ALA A 47 19.34 -1.78 8.16
C ALA A 47 19.12 -1.45 9.66
N TRP A 48 19.56 -2.34 10.57
CA TRP A 48 19.30 -2.23 12.00
C TRP A 48 20.57 -2.10 12.84
N PRO A 49 21.46 -1.14 12.59
CA PRO A 49 22.73 -1.05 13.29
C PRO A 49 22.51 -0.84 14.79
N GLY A 50 22.98 -1.79 15.60
CA GLY A 50 22.94 -1.68 17.06
C GLY A 50 21.56 -1.81 17.70
N VAL A 51 20.53 -2.23 16.98
CA VAL A 51 19.17 -2.46 17.50
C VAL A 51 18.98 -3.93 17.86
N PRO A 52 18.99 -4.31 19.15
CA PRO A 52 18.87 -5.72 19.56
C PRO A 52 17.44 -6.28 19.41
N ASP A 53 16.43 -5.45 19.60
CA ASP A 53 15.01 -5.77 19.45
C ASP A 53 14.43 -4.86 18.36
N ARG A 54 14.44 -5.38 17.13
CA ARG A 54 13.99 -4.65 15.95
C ARG A 54 12.49 -4.37 15.96
N LEU A 55 11.69 -5.33 16.44
CA LEU A 55 10.24 -5.19 16.51
C LEU A 55 9.84 -4.08 17.45
N SER A 56 10.37 -4.09 18.68
CA SER A 56 10.07 -3.04 19.66
C SER A 56 10.58 -1.67 19.21
N TRP A 57 11.75 -1.60 18.57
CA TRP A 57 12.25 -0.35 18.03
C TRP A 57 11.32 0.16 16.92
N ALA A 58 11.04 -0.64 15.90
CA ALA A 58 10.22 -0.26 14.74
C ALA A 58 8.82 0.21 15.18
N THR A 59 8.13 -0.60 15.98
CA THR A 59 6.80 -0.25 16.49
C THR A 59 6.84 0.95 17.43
N GLY A 60 7.93 1.11 18.21
CA GLY A 60 8.18 2.32 19.01
C GLY A 60 8.25 3.58 18.16
N GLN A 61 8.96 3.53 17.01
CA GLN A 61 9.05 4.66 16.07
C GLN A 61 7.70 4.92 15.38
N ILE A 62 6.98 3.90 14.94
CA ILE A 62 5.64 4.06 14.34
C ILE A 62 4.71 4.78 15.31
N GLY A 63 4.66 4.34 16.57
CA GLY A 63 3.87 5.00 17.61
C GLY A 63 4.34 6.44 17.92
N ALA A 64 5.63 6.72 17.82
CA ALA A 64 6.19 8.07 18.02
C ALA A 64 5.83 9.02 16.84
N LEU A 65 5.58 8.49 15.65
CA LEU A 65 5.01 9.25 14.52
C LEU A 65 3.53 9.59 14.74
N GLY A 66 2.85 8.90 15.66
CA GLY A 66 1.44 9.14 16.00
C GLY A 66 0.47 8.13 15.42
N SER A 67 0.92 7.06 14.77
CA SER A 67 0.03 6.03 14.24
C SER A 67 -0.44 5.05 15.33
N HIS A 68 -1.68 4.59 15.18
CA HIS A 68 -2.27 3.51 15.97
C HIS A 68 -2.43 2.21 15.14
N VAL A 69 -1.89 2.20 13.93
CA VAL A 69 -1.90 1.08 12.99
C VAL A 69 -0.47 0.68 12.68
N ALA A 70 -0.16 -0.60 12.81
CA ALA A 70 1.15 -1.13 12.41
C ALA A 70 0.96 -2.36 11.51
N ARG A 71 1.86 -2.54 10.55
CA ARG A 71 2.03 -3.81 9.85
C ARG A 71 3.32 -4.46 10.33
N VAL A 72 3.28 -5.76 10.61
CA VAL A 72 4.43 -6.54 11.09
C VAL A 72 4.52 -7.86 10.34
N ALA A 73 5.74 -8.36 10.15
CA ALA A 73 5.97 -9.72 9.67
C ALA A 73 5.98 -10.71 10.84
N LEU A 74 5.51 -11.94 10.60
CA LEU A 74 5.52 -13.02 11.55
C LEU A 74 5.78 -14.33 10.83
N GLY A 75 6.95 -14.93 11.07
CA GLY A 75 7.36 -16.15 10.41
C GLY A 75 8.63 -16.75 11.00
N PRO A 76 8.95 -18.00 10.69
CA PRO A 76 10.11 -18.71 11.24
C PRO A 76 11.47 -18.17 10.76
N ASP A 77 11.50 -17.36 9.70
CA ASP A 77 12.67 -16.63 9.20
C ASP A 77 13.19 -15.55 10.15
N ASP A 78 12.40 -15.22 11.20
CA ASP A 78 12.75 -14.32 12.30
C ASP A 78 13.29 -12.94 11.84
N PRO A 79 12.52 -12.16 11.06
CA PRO A 79 13.00 -10.89 10.49
C PRO A 79 13.40 -9.87 11.57
N TYR A 80 12.85 -10.00 12.76
CA TYR A 80 13.14 -9.12 13.90
C TYR A 80 14.13 -9.69 14.91
N ARG A 81 14.58 -10.94 14.73
CA ARG A 81 15.48 -11.66 15.66
C ARG A 81 14.94 -11.80 17.08
N VAL A 82 13.65 -12.09 17.19
CA VAL A 82 12.92 -12.19 18.47
C VAL A 82 12.15 -13.49 18.65
N ASN A 83 12.23 -14.45 17.71
CA ASN A 83 11.46 -15.69 17.74
C ASN A 83 11.94 -16.70 18.81
N GLY A 84 13.16 -16.54 19.35
CA GLY A 84 13.70 -17.45 20.37
C GLY A 84 13.80 -18.91 19.93
N GLY A 85 13.78 -19.19 18.61
CA GLY A 85 13.79 -20.54 18.03
C GLY A 85 12.41 -21.15 17.83
N ALA A 86 11.31 -20.43 18.11
CA ALA A 86 9.95 -20.87 17.77
C ALA A 86 9.77 -20.88 16.24
N THR A 87 9.01 -21.86 15.73
CA THR A 87 8.73 -22.03 14.30
C THR A 87 7.24 -22.03 13.96
N ALA A 88 6.38 -22.44 14.91
CA ALA A 88 4.93 -22.35 14.75
C ALA A 88 4.47 -20.90 14.97
N LEU A 89 3.54 -20.39 14.13
CA LEU A 89 3.11 -19.00 14.14
C LEU A 89 2.56 -18.57 15.51
N ALA A 90 1.74 -19.41 16.15
CA ALA A 90 1.19 -19.11 17.47
C ALA A 90 2.28 -19.05 18.56
N ASP A 91 3.34 -19.88 18.48
CA ASP A 91 4.46 -19.86 19.41
C ASP A 91 5.36 -18.64 19.20
N ILE A 92 5.55 -18.23 17.93
CA ILE A 92 6.24 -16.99 17.58
C ILE A 92 5.47 -15.79 18.14
N ALA A 93 4.15 -15.75 17.93
CA ALA A 93 3.30 -14.66 18.41
C ALA A 93 3.31 -14.52 19.95
N GLN A 94 3.61 -15.60 20.68
CA GLN A 94 3.75 -15.61 22.14
C GLN A 94 5.12 -15.16 22.63
N GLN A 95 6.09 -14.94 21.76
CA GLN A 95 7.41 -14.45 22.19
C GLN A 95 7.30 -13.06 22.83
N PRO A 96 8.15 -12.74 23.81
CA PRO A 96 8.00 -11.54 24.63
C PRO A 96 7.83 -10.24 23.85
N ALA A 97 8.58 -10.05 22.75
CA ALA A 97 8.50 -8.83 21.93
C ALA A 97 7.14 -8.70 21.23
N TYR A 98 6.66 -9.80 20.65
CA TYR A 98 5.33 -9.84 20.03
C TYR A 98 4.21 -9.72 21.07
N ALA A 99 4.29 -10.43 22.17
CA ALA A 99 3.29 -10.33 23.25
C ALA A 99 3.20 -8.91 23.82
N ALA A 100 4.32 -8.21 23.94
CA ALA A 100 4.35 -6.81 24.33
C ALA A 100 3.66 -5.91 23.29
N LEU A 101 3.89 -6.14 21.99
CA LEU A 101 3.23 -5.42 20.91
C LEU A 101 1.71 -5.61 20.95
N TRP A 102 1.23 -6.86 21.06
CA TRP A 102 -0.21 -7.16 21.10
C TRP A 102 -0.90 -6.53 22.31
N SER A 103 -0.19 -6.42 23.42
CA SER A 103 -0.73 -5.86 24.69
C SER A 103 -0.64 -4.33 24.76
N ASP A 104 0.11 -3.68 23.90
CA ASP A 104 0.31 -2.24 23.95
C ASP A 104 -0.97 -1.48 23.56
N ALA A 105 -1.48 -0.70 24.49
CA ALA A 105 -2.75 0.03 24.33
C ALA A 105 -2.73 1.12 23.22
N ARG A 106 -1.56 1.48 22.72
CA ARG A 106 -1.44 2.43 21.59
C ARG A 106 -2.05 1.89 20.30
N TRP A 107 -1.99 0.58 20.08
CA TRP A 107 -2.44 -0.03 18.83
C TRP A 107 -3.94 -0.30 18.86
N THR A 108 -4.65 0.15 17.83
CA THR A 108 -6.03 -0.23 17.55
C THR A 108 -6.08 -1.36 16.54
N THR A 109 -5.18 -1.35 15.57
CA THR A 109 -5.13 -2.33 14.48
C THR A 109 -3.70 -2.77 14.20
N ILE A 110 -3.52 -4.07 14.00
CA ILE A 110 -2.24 -4.64 13.58
C ILE A 110 -2.47 -5.58 12.39
N LEU A 111 -1.83 -5.26 11.26
CA LEU A 111 -1.76 -6.13 10.10
C LEU A 111 -0.59 -7.09 10.29
N VAL A 112 -0.86 -8.38 10.18
CA VAL A 112 0.14 -9.43 10.40
C VAL A 112 0.41 -10.15 9.09
N THR A 113 1.55 -9.87 8.48
CA THR A 113 2.04 -10.64 7.33
C THR A 113 2.63 -11.94 7.88
N ALA A 114 1.86 -13.02 7.79
CA ALA A 114 2.19 -14.29 8.42
C ALA A 114 2.53 -15.35 7.38
N TYR A 115 3.64 -16.04 7.59
CA TYR A 115 4.09 -17.19 6.81
C TYR A 115 4.49 -18.34 7.73
N SER A 116 3.91 -19.52 7.49
CA SER A 116 4.28 -20.74 8.21
C SER A 116 5.64 -21.31 7.74
N ALA A 117 6.17 -22.28 8.44
CA ALA A 117 7.38 -22.98 8.00
C ALA A 117 7.16 -23.71 6.66
N ALA A 118 5.95 -24.18 6.39
CA ALA A 118 5.60 -24.81 5.13
C ALA A 118 5.61 -23.81 3.95
N ASP A 119 5.21 -22.57 4.20
CA ASP A 119 5.13 -21.51 3.17
C ASP A 119 6.49 -21.16 2.58
N GLN A 120 7.58 -21.36 3.33
CA GLN A 120 8.95 -21.12 2.85
C GLN A 120 9.32 -21.96 1.60
N THR A 121 8.59 -23.02 1.34
CA THR A 121 8.80 -23.88 0.17
C THR A 121 7.78 -23.66 -0.93
N SER A 122 6.94 -22.63 -0.83
CA SER A 122 5.86 -22.34 -1.78
C SER A 122 5.03 -23.58 -2.13
N PRO A 123 4.29 -24.16 -1.17
CA PRO A 123 3.64 -25.47 -1.31
C PRO A 123 2.56 -25.52 -2.40
N TRP A 124 2.07 -24.33 -2.84
CA TRP A 124 1.07 -24.21 -3.92
C TRP A 124 1.60 -24.54 -5.31
N GLN A 125 2.92 -24.64 -5.53
CA GLN A 125 3.54 -24.80 -6.86
C GLN A 125 3.08 -26.03 -7.64
N ALA A 126 2.83 -27.14 -6.93
CA ALA A 126 2.46 -28.43 -7.55
C ALA A 126 0.96 -28.77 -7.39
N GLY A 127 0.15 -27.77 -7.05
CA GLY A 127 -1.20 -27.98 -6.53
C GLY A 127 -1.15 -28.14 -5.01
N TYR A 128 -2.19 -27.75 -4.32
CA TYR A 128 -2.23 -27.72 -2.85
C TYR A 128 -2.92 -28.98 -2.34
N ALA A 129 -2.17 -29.89 -1.72
CA ALA A 129 -2.72 -31.14 -1.21
C ALA A 129 -3.65 -30.90 -0.02
N HIS A 130 -4.63 -31.79 0.17
CA HIS A 130 -5.61 -31.69 1.27
C HIS A 130 -4.95 -31.65 2.65
N ASP A 131 -3.88 -32.44 2.86
CA ASP A 131 -3.18 -32.50 4.15
C ASP A 131 -2.39 -31.17 4.41
N ASP A 132 -1.83 -30.56 3.37
CA ASP A 132 -1.16 -29.27 3.46
C ASP A 132 -2.17 -28.17 3.81
N ALA A 133 -3.35 -28.20 3.18
CA ALA A 133 -4.43 -27.28 3.47
C ALA A 133 -4.93 -27.39 4.91
N ALA A 134 -5.04 -28.61 5.42
CA ALA A 134 -5.44 -28.85 6.82
C ALA A 134 -4.40 -28.31 7.80
N ALA A 135 -3.11 -28.54 7.53
CA ALA A 135 -2.02 -28.06 8.38
C ALA A 135 -1.95 -26.51 8.40
N GLU A 136 -2.07 -25.85 7.24
CA GLU A 136 -2.09 -24.39 7.16
C GLU A 136 -3.31 -23.81 7.90
N ARG A 137 -4.49 -24.41 7.69
CA ARG A 137 -5.72 -24.01 8.37
C ARG A 137 -5.58 -24.09 9.89
N ASP A 138 -5.02 -25.20 10.41
CA ASP A 138 -4.82 -25.40 11.84
C ASP A 138 -3.81 -24.40 12.42
N GLU A 139 -2.73 -24.09 11.69
CA GLU A 139 -1.71 -23.15 12.13
C GLU A 139 -2.25 -21.71 12.16
N ILE A 140 -2.99 -21.30 11.13
CA ILE A 140 -3.65 -19.97 11.11
C ILE A 140 -4.75 -19.90 12.18
N ALA A 141 -5.51 -20.99 12.41
CA ALA A 141 -6.51 -21.01 13.46
C ALA A 141 -5.87 -20.82 14.85
N ALA A 142 -4.77 -21.49 15.14
CA ALA A 142 -4.05 -21.34 16.41
C ALA A 142 -3.51 -19.91 16.61
N LEU A 143 -2.95 -19.30 15.56
CA LEU A 143 -2.53 -17.90 15.60
C LEU A 143 -3.72 -16.98 15.86
N ALA A 144 -4.82 -17.13 15.11
CA ALA A 144 -6.01 -16.32 15.25
C ALA A 144 -6.66 -16.45 16.64
N GLU A 145 -6.75 -17.66 17.19
CA GLU A 145 -7.24 -17.90 18.55
C GLU A 145 -6.40 -17.16 19.61
N TYR A 146 -5.09 -17.14 19.45
CA TYR A 146 -4.20 -16.42 20.36
C TYR A 146 -4.41 -14.90 20.21
N LEU A 147 -4.44 -14.37 18.99
CA LEU A 147 -4.62 -12.93 18.75
C LEU A 147 -5.97 -12.42 19.25
N GLN A 148 -7.03 -13.22 19.18
CA GLN A 148 -8.35 -12.87 19.70
C GLN A 148 -8.37 -12.62 21.23
N THR A 149 -7.36 -13.07 21.97
CA THR A 149 -7.29 -12.84 23.43
C THR A 149 -6.99 -11.41 23.82
N PHE A 150 -6.57 -10.53 22.88
CA PHE A 150 -6.19 -9.15 23.16
C PHE A 150 -7.38 -8.20 22.99
N PRO A 151 -7.89 -7.61 24.08
CA PRO A 151 -9.15 -6.85 24.06
C PRO A 151 -9.02 -5.54 23.27
N GLY A 152 -10.07 -5.24 22.52
CA GLY A 152 -10.18 -3.98 21.77
C GLY A 152 -9.21 -3.85 20.59
N LYS A 153 -8.57 -4.94 20.19
CA LYS A 153 -7.66 -4.98 19.04
C LYS A 153 -8.34 -5.53 17.81
N GLN A 154 -7.91 -5.06 16.65
CA GLN A 154 -8.18 -5.66 15.36
C GLN A 154 -6.87 -6.23 14.78
N PHE A 155 -6.92 -7.45 14.31
CA PHE A 155 -5.82 -8.09 13.61
C PHE A 155 -6.28 -8.50 12.22
N VAL A 156 -5.47 -8.22 11.21
CA VAL A 156 -5.70 -8.70 9.84
C VAL A 156 -4.54 -9.62 9.47
N ILE A 157 -4.82 -10.89 9.28
CA ILE A 157 -3.79 -11.87 8.87
C ILE A 157 -3.71 -11.86 7.34
N LEU A 158 -2.56 -11.46 6.82
CA LEU A 158 -2.27 -11.30 5.39
C LEU A 158 -1.17 -12.26 4.92
N PRO A 159 -1.19 -12.73 3.66
CA PRO A 159 0.03 -13.14 2.96
C PRO A 159 0.81 -11.89 2.55
N TRP A 160 1.97 -12.07 1.93
CA TRP A 160 2.70 -11.03 1.21
C TRP A 160 2.42 -11.15 -0.30
N GLU A 161 2.29 -10.07 -0.99
CA GLU A 161 2.24 -9.85 -2.45
C GLU A 161 2.05 -11.10 -3.34
N GLY A 162 0.81 -11.54 -3.47
CA GLY A 162 0.49 -12.79 -4.14
C GLY A 162 0.92 -12.88 -5.59
N ASP A 163 0.89 -11.77 -6.34
CA ASP A 163 1.34 -11.77 -7.74
C ASP A 163 2.84 -12.03 -7.84
N ASN A 164 3.64 -11.49 -6.91
CA ASN A 164 5.07 -11.78 -6.84
C ASN A 164 5.33 -13.23 -6.41
N ALA A 165 4.53 -13.76 -5.49
CA ALA A 165 4.66 -15.15 -5.04
C ALA A 165 4.35 -16.15 -6.16
N ILE A 166 3.36 -15.87 -7.02
CA ILE A 166 2.96 -16.74 -8.13
C ILE A 166 3.79 -16.52 -9.41
N ALA A 167 4.42 -15.35 -9.58
CA ALA A 167 5.12 -14.98 -10.81
C ALA A 167 6.07 -16.05 -11.38
N PRO A 168 6.87 -16.78 -10.58
CA PRO A 168 7.71 -17.86 -11.09
C PRO A 168 6.94 -19.01 -11.73
N PHE A 169 5.62 -19.12 -11.47
CA PHE A 169 4.75 -20.22 -11.83
C PHE A 169 3.50 -19.75 -12.59
N GLU A 170 3.47 -18.52 -13.07
CA GLU A 170 2.28 -17.87 -13.66
C GLU A 170 1.67 -18.65 -14.83
N THR A 171 2.48 -19.42 -15.55
CA THR A 171 2.03 -20.26 -16.70
C THR A 171 1.48 -21.61 -16.27
N ASP A 172 1.59 -22.00 -15.00
CA ASP A 172 1.11 -23.29 -14.49
C ASP A 172 -0.30 -23.14 -13.86
N PRO A 173 -1.34 -23.68 -14.47
CA PRO A 173 -2.68 -23.66 -13.88
C PRO A 173 -2.76 -24.31 -12.50
N ALA A 174 -1.94 -25.34 -12.22
CA ALA A 174 -1.96 -26.02 -10.94
C ALA A 174 -1.43 -25.11 -9.82
N ALA A 175 -0.48 -24.24 -10.11
CA ALA A 175 0.01 -23.26 -9.15
C ALA A 175 -1.07 -22.21 -8.77
N TRP A 176 -1.87 -21.76 -9.73
CA TRP A 176 -2.99 -20.84 -9.47
C TRP A 176 -4.08 -21.48 -8.60
N GLU A 177 -4.47 -22.71 -8.91
CA GLU A 177 -5.44 -23.45 -8.09
C GLU A 177 -4.86 -23.75 -6.70
N GLY A 178 -3.57 -24.09 -6.63
CA GLY A 178 -2.87 -24.31 -5.38
C GLY A 178 -2.82 -23.08 -4.51
N TYR A 179 -2.50 -21.92 -5.09
CA TYR A 179 -2.50 -20.64 -4.38
C TYR A 179 -3.91 -20.27 -3.85
N ALA A 180 -4.94 -20.46 -4.67
CA ALA A 180 -6.32 -20.23 -4.24
C ALA A 180 -6.70 -21.16 -3.07
N GLY A 181 -6.34 -22.45 -3.12
CA GLY A 181 -6.54 -23.41 -2.03
C GLY A 181 -5.80 -23.04 -0.75
N TRP A 182 -4.58 -22.52 -0.88
CA TRP A 182 -3.80 -22.00 0.25
C TRP A 182 -4.48 -20.81 0.93
N ILE A 183 -4.92 -19.81 0.15
CA ILE A 183 -5.68 -18.66 0.70
C ILE A 183 -7.00 -19.12 1.33
N GLU A 184 -7.67 -20.12 0.74
CA GLU A 184 -8.88 -20.69 1.32
C GLU A 184 -8.61 -21.32 2.69
N ALA A 185 -7.56 -22.11 2.83
CA ALA A 185 -7.16 -22.72 4.10
C ALA A 185 -6.90 -21.66 5.18
N ARG A 186 -6.19 -20.59 4.84
CA ARG A 186 -5.90 -19.46 5.75
C ARG A 186 -7.17 -18.74 6.20
N ARG A 187 -8.07 -18.43 5.24
CA ARG A 187 -9.40 -17.85 5.56
C ARG A 187 -10.17 -18.77 6.51
N ASP A 188 -10.22 -20.06 6.22
CA ASP A 188 -10.96 -21.03 7.02
C ASP A 188 -10.39 -21.16 8.42
N GLY A 189 -9.06 -21.06 8.60
CA GLY A 189 -8.43 -21.01 9.91
C GLY A 189 -8.90 -19.81 10.74
N VAL A 190 -9.00 -18.63 10.15
CA VAL A 190 -9.56 -17.45 10.82
C VAL A 190 -11.04 -17.66 11.18
N VAL A 191 -11.82 -18.26 10.29
CA VAL A 191 -13.24 -18.57 10.53
C VAL A 191 -13.41 -19.57 11.65
N ASP A 192 -12.57 -20.60 11.72
CA ASP A 192 -12.59 -21.58 12.80
C ASP A 192 -12.34 -20.95 14.17
N ALA A 193 -11.30 -20.09 14.26
CA ALA A 193 -11.00 -19.36 15.48
C ALA A 193 -12.20 -18.49 15.94
N ARG A 194 -12.82 -17.75 15.02
CA ARG A 194 -14.02 -16.94 15.31
C ARG A 194 -15.23 -17.80 15.74
N THR A 195 -15.41 -18.92 15.06
CA THR A 195 -16.51 -19.85 15.39
C THR A 195 -16.34 -20.48 16.76
N LYS A 196 -15.11 -20.83 17.10
CA LYS A 196 -14.76 -21.42 18.41
C LYS A 196 -14.88 -20.40 19.55
N ASN A 197 -14.57 -19.12 19.28
CA ASN A 197 -14.53 -18.05 20.27
C ASN A 197 -15.38 -16.84 19.83
N PRO A 198 -16.71 -16.99 19.72
CA PRO A 198 -17.57 -15.92 19.19
C PRO A 198 -17.60 -14.64 20.04
N ASP A 199 -17.31 -14.78 21.33
CA ASP A 199 -17.29 -13.68 22.31
C ASP A 199 -15.87 -13.22 22.65
N ALA A 200 -14.91 -13.51 21.77
CA ALA A 200 -13.51 -13.12 21.97
C ALA A 200 -13.37 -11.59 22.08
N PRO A 201 -12.53 -11.09 23.02
CA PRO A 201 -12.40 -9.66 23.25
C PRO A 201 -11.65 -8.89 22.15
N GLY A 202 -10.91 -9.58 21.28
CA GLY A 202 -10.24 -9.04 20.10
C GLY A 202 -10.84 -9.58 18.81
N ALA A 203 -10.74 -8.82 17.73
CA ALA A 203 -11.23 -9.21 16.41
C ALA A 203 -10.07 -9.67 15.52
N VAL A 204 -10.27 -10.76 14.77
CA VAL A 204 -9.30 -11.25 13.77
C VAL A 204 -10.00 -11.39 12.42
N TYR A 205 -9.36 -10.90 11.37
CA TYR A 205 -9.86 -10.88 10.01
C TYR A 205 -8.89 -11.60 9.07
N SER A 206 -9.46 -12.26 8.06
CA SER A 206 -8.69 -12.83 6.95
C SER A 206 -8.43 -11.77 5.89
N GLY A 207 -7.26 -11.85 5.24
CA GLY A 207 -6.93 -10.96 4.14
C GLY A 207 -6.21 -11.66 3.01
N LEU A 208 -6.28 -11.07 1.83
CA LEU A 208 -5.56 -11.44 0.62
C LEU A 208 -4.81 -10.21 0.13
N GLU A 209 -3.51 -10.37 -0.17
CA GLU A 209 -2.71 -9.29 -0.74
C GLU A 209 -2.37 -9.56 -2.20
N PHE A 210 -2.43 -8.51 -3.01
CA PHE A 210 -2.09 -8.49 -4.43
C PHE A 210 -1.34 -7.18 -4.74
N ASN A 211 -0.53 -7.21 -5.80
CA ASN A 211 0.23 -6.05 -6.26
C ASN A 211 0.00 -5.73 -7.74
N ALA A 212 -0.88 -6.47 -8.41
CA ALA A 212 -1.25 -6.20 -9.79
C ALA A 212 -2.77 -6.08 -9.97
N VAL A 213 -3.20 -4.99 -10.60
CA VAL A 213 -4.55 -4.79 -11.16
C VAL A 213 -4.49 -4.72 -12.68
N ARG A 214 -3.29 -4.57 -13.21
CA ARG A 214 -2.89 -4.61 -14.62
C ARG A 214 -1.70 -5.55 -14.73
N ARG A 215 -1.54 -6.19 -15.88
CA ARG A 215 -0.35 -7.01 -16.16
C ARG A 215 0.91 -6.16 -16.12
N LEU A 216 1.97 -6.73 -15.56
CA LEU A 216 3.26 -6.05 -15.45
C LEU A 216 3.99 -5.96 -16.80
N ASP A 217 3.74 -6.91 -17.72
CA ASP A 217 4.45 -7.03 -18.99
C ASP A 217 3.91 -6.11 -20.09
N ASP A 218 2.59 -5.85 -20.15
CA ASP A 218 1.96 -5.07 -21.22
C ASP A 218 0.94 -4.02 -20.75
N GLY A 219 0.70 -3.91 -19.44
CA GLY A 219 -0.24 -2.97 -18.83
C GLY A 219 -1.72 -3.28 -19.13
N SER A 220 -2.04 -4.40 -19.77
CA SER A 220 -3.42 -4.79 -20.03
C SER A 220 -4.18 -5.10 -18.73
N PRO A 221 -5.50 -4.87 -18.66
CA PRO A 221 -6.29 -5.19 -17.47
C PRO A 221 -6.21 -6.67 -17.11
N CYS A 222 -6.19 -6.97 -15.80
CA CYS A 222 -6.39 -8.34 -15.32
C CYS A 222 -7.83 -8.77 -15.58
N ASP A 223 -8.03 -9.93 -16.23
CA ASP A 223 -9.37 -10.43 -16.59
C ASP A 223 -9.75 -11.81 -16.03
N GLY A 224 -8.85 -12.40 -15.26
CA GLY A 224 -9.08 -13.66 -14.55
C GLY A 224 -8.76 -14.94 -15.34
N ASP A 225 -8.87 -14.96 -16.65
CA ASP A 225 -8.63 -16.15 -17.47
C ASP A 225 -7.45 -16.01 -18.44
N ALA A 226 -7.49 -15.03 -19.31
CA ALA A 226 -6.41 -14.79 -20.27
C ALA A 226 -5.25 -14.00 -19.64
N HIS A 227 -5.56 -13.13 -18.67
CA HIS A 227 -4.62 -12.24 -18.02
C HIS A 227 -4.79 -12.31 -16.50
N ARG A 228 -4.36 -13.42 -15.91
CA ARG A 228 -4.51 -13.69 -14.48
C ARG A 228 -3.65 -12.77 -13.65
N CYS A 229 -4.27 -12.18 -12.62
CA CYS A 229 -3.63 -11.57 -11.47
C CYS A 229 -4.33 -12.10 -10.21
N ILE A 230 -3.73 -11.99 -9.06
CA ILE A 230 -4.33 -12.49 -7.81
C ILE A 230 -5.71 -11.88 -7.59
N VAL A 231 -5.88 -10.58 -7.80
CA VAL A 231 -7.16 -9.90 -7.61
C VAL A 231 -8.24 -10.34 -8.60
N SER A 232 -7.87 -10.77 -9.83
CA SER A 232 -8.84 -11.20 -10.85
C SER A 232 -9.13 -12.71 -10.79
N TYR A 233 -8.17 -13.51 -10.33
CA TYR A 233 -8.30 -14.96 -10.32
C TYR A 233 -8.66 -15.53 -8.95
N VAL A 234 -7.94 -15.13 -7.90
CA VAL A 234 -8.09 -15.67 -6.54
C VAL A 234 -9.22 -14.98 -5.77
N ALA A 235 -9.25 -13.64 -5.77
CA ALA A 235 -10.22 -12.89 -4.97
C ALA A 235 -11.69 -13.25 -5.29
N PRO A 236 -12.11 -13.47 -6.56
CA PRO A 236 -13.49 -13.89 -6.86
C PRO A 236 -13.80 -15.32 -6.41
N ARG A 237 -12.80 -16.19 -6.27
CA ARG A 237 -12.96 -17.60 -5.89
C ARG A 237 -12.90 -17.82 -4.38
N VAL A 238 -12.11 -17.01 -3.70
CA VAL A 238 -11.87 -17.11 -2.26
C VAL A 238 -12.20 -15.77 -1.60
N PRO A 239 -13.47 -15.53 -1.24
CA PRO A 239 -13.84 -14.32 -0.52
C PRO A 239 -13.16 -14.27 0.84
N VAL A 240 -12.54 -13.13 1.15
CA VAL A 240 -11.90 -12.82 2.43
C VAL A 240 -12.49 -11.53 3.03
N ASP A 241 -12.14 -11.21 4.28
CA ASP A 241 -12.66 -10.02 4.93
C ASP A 241 -12.05 -8.74 4.36
N TYR A 242 -10.74 -8.74 4.10
CA TYR A 242 -9.99 -7.61 3.53
C TYR A 242 -9.17 -7.99 2.30
N TYR A 243 -9.06 -7.05 1.39
CA TYR A 243 -8.26 -7.15 0.16
C TYR A 243 -7.20 -6.04 0.18
N SER A 244 -5.94 -6.44 0.25
CA SER A 244 -4.80 -5.55 0.39
C SER A 244 -4.11 -5.34 -0.95
N TYR A 245 -4.00 -4.11 -1.40
CA TYR A 245 -3.29 -3.72 -2.61
C TYR A 245 -1.93 -3.12 -2.25
N SER A 246 -0.84 -3.78 -2.66
CA SER A 246 0.51 -3.19 -2.66
C SER A 246 0.63 -2.30 -3.89
N ALA A 247 0.58 -0.98 -3.72
CA ALA A 247 0.23 -0.02 -4.76
C ALA A 247 1.39 0.37 -5.69
N TRP A 248 2.36 -0.51 -5.92
CA TRP A 248 3.56 -0.22 -6.71
C TRP A 248 3.27 0.15 -8.16
N GLN A 249 2.22 -0.42 -8.77
CA GLN A 249 1.81 -0.01 -10.12
C GLN A 249 1.26 1.42 -10.18
N SER A 250 0.63 1.89 -9.10
CA SER A 250 0.12 3.27 -9.01
C SER A 250 1.22 4.28 -8.71
N LEU A 251 2.36 3.81 -8.21
CA LEU A 251 3.50 4.60 -7.73
C LEU A 251 4.76 4.38 -8.57
N ALA A 252 4.62 3.71 -9.73
CA ALA A 252 5.76 3.45 -10.62
C ALA A 252 6.46 4.76 -11.03
N ASP A 253 7.75 4.69 -11.34
CA ASP A 253 8.61 5.86 -11.58
C ASP A 253 8.12 6.75 -12.71
N ASP A 254 7.45 6.15 -13.71
CA ASP A 254 6.86 6.86 -14.84
C ASP A 254 5.52 7.53 -14.51
N VAL A 255 4.94 7.22 -13.35
CA VAL A 255 3.75 7.93 -12.86
C VAL A 255 4.18 9.22 -12.19
N ASP A 256 3.83 10.33 -12.81
CA ASP A 256 4.12 11.63 -12.23
C ASP A 256 3.42 11.83 -10.88
N SER A 257 4.05 12.56 -9.97
CA SER A 257 3.53 12.80 -8.60
C SER A 257 2.11 13.35 -8.56
N HIS A 258 1.66 14.04 -9.64
CA HIS A 258 0.30 14.58 -9.79
C HIS A 258 -0.72 13.56 -10.20
N ASP A 259 -0.26 12.52 -10.93
CA ASP A 259 -1.13 11.49 -11.44
C ASP A 259 -1.36 10.38 -10.42
N ILE A 260 -0.53 10.33 -9.36
CA ILE A 260 -0.62 9.31 -8.30
C ILE A 260 -2.03 9.22 -7.72
N GLU A 261 -2.65 10.35 -7.37
CA GLU A 261 -4.02 10.32 -6.81
C GLU A 261 -5.00 9.72 -7.82
N THR A 262 -4.96 10.17 -9.07
CA THR A 262 -5.85 9.69 -10.14
C THR A 262 -5.57 8.21 -10.44
N GLN A 263 -4.30 7.84 -10.52
CA GLN A 263 -3.87 6.48 -10.83
C GLN A 263 -4.26 5.51 -9.70
N LEU A 264 -3.97 5.84 -8.45
CA LEU A 264 -4.29 4.99 -7.31
C LEU A 264 -5.81 4.81 -7.15
N ARG A 265 -6.61 5.88 -7.33
CA ARG A 265 -8.07 5.79 -7.30
C ARG A 265 -8.60 4.89 -8.42
N GLY A 266 -8.08 5.02 -9.63
CA GLY A 266 -8.46 4.17 -10.77
C GLY A 266 -8.10 2.70 -10.56
N ASP A 267 -6.93 2.43 -9.96
CA ASP A 267 -6.50 1.08 -9.63
C ASP A 267 -7.34 0.48 -8.49
N LEU A 268 -7.71 1.27 -7.49
CA LEU A 268 -8.64 0.83 -6.42
C LEU A 268 -10.06 0.57 -6.96
N ASP A 269 -10.56 1.37 -7.89
CA ASP A 269 -11.85 1.12 -8.58
C ASP A 269 -11.81 -0.19 -9.34
N SER A 270 -10.72 -0.46 -10.05
CA SER A 270 -10.49 -1.70 -10.79
C SER A 270 -10.41 -2.90 -9.85
N ALA A 271 -9.65 -2.79 -8.77
CA ALA A 271 -9.55 -3.83 -7.75
C ALA A 271 -10.91 -4.14 -7.12
N LEU A 272 -11.66 -3.10 -6.73
CA LEU A 272 -12.98 -3.27 -6.12
C LEU A 272 -13.98 -3.93 -7.09
N ALA A 273 -13.93 -3.57 -8.36
CA ALA A 273 -14.77 -4.20 -9.38
C ALA A 273 -14.48 -5.70 -9.53
N LEU A 274 -13.20 -6.09 -9.53
CA LEU A 274 -12.77 -7.49 -9.60
C LEU A 274 -13.14 -8.28 -8.33
N VAL A 275 -12.91 -7.70 -7.15
CA VAL A 275 -13.30 -8.30 -5.85
C VAL A 275 -14.79 -8.58 -5.79
N ARG A 276 -15.63 -7.67 -6.31
CA ARG A 276 -17.09 -7.84 -6.34
C ARG A 276 -17.55 -9.03 -7.18
N GLY A 277 -16.70 -9.60 -8.01
CA GLY A 277 -16.98 -10.86 -8.71
C GLY A 277 -17.25 -12.03 -7.75
N GLY A 278 -16.59 -12.08 -6.60
CA GLY A 278 -16.77 -13.11 -5.56
C GLY A 278 -17.44 -12.58 -4.28
N ARG A 279 -17.35 -11.28 -4.04
CA ARG A 279 -17.96 -10.60 -2.89
C ARG A 279 -18.76 -9.37 -3.35
N PRO A 280 -20.00 -9.54 -3.80
CA PRO A 280 -20.81 -8.46 -4.42
C PRO A 280 -21.09 -7.28 -3.47
N ASP A 281 -21.07 -7.50 -2.17
CA ASP A 281 -21.27 -6.52 -1.10
C ASP A 281 -20.00 -5.74 -0.73
N ALA A 282 -18.85 -6.09 -1.31
CA ALA A 282 -17.59 -5.43 -1.01
C ALA A 282 -17.67 -3.91 -1.31
N THR A 283 -17.10 -3.13 -0.41
CA THR A 283 -17.00 -1.67 -0.49
C THR A 283 -15.54 -1.23 -0.32
N ALA A 284 -15.28 0.07 -0.42
CA ALA A 284 -13.95 0.61 -0.12
C ALA A 284 -13.44 0.20 1.28
N ALA A 285 -14.34 0.00 2.25
CA ALA A 285 -13.99 -0.46 3.60
C ALA A 285 -13.37 -1.89 3.63
N ASN A 286 -13.57 -2.69 2.59
CA ASN A 286 -12.92 -3.99 2.48
C ASN A 286 -11.53 -3.91 1.84
N LEU A 287 -11.14 -2.74 1.33
CA LEU A 287 -9.82 -2.53 0.74
C LEU A 287 -8.83 -1.99 1.77
N ILE A 288 -7.60 -2.40 1.60
CA ILE A 288 -6.41 -1.88 2.26
C ILE A 288 -5.44 -1.47 1.15
N VAL A 289 -4.75 -0.34 1.30
CA VAL A 289 -3.51 -0.10 0.59
C VAL A 289 -2.40 -0.65 1.48
N GLY A 290 -1.98 -1.88 1.19
CA GLY A 290 -1.10 -2.66 2.07
C GLY A 290 0.34 -2.19 2.05
N GLU A 291 0.78 -1.65 0.91
CA GLU A 291 2.07 -1.03 0.74
C GLU A 291 1.93 0.19 -0.17
N LEU A 292 2.44 1.31 0.28
CA LEU A 292 2.62 2.53 -0.49
C LEU A 292 3.94 3.19 -0.08
N GLY A 293 4.45 4.07 -0.91
CA GLY A 293 5.68 4.81 -0.65
C GLY A 293 6.42 5.14 -1.95
N SER A 294 7.36 6.03 -1.88
CA SER A 294 8.23 6.38 -3.00
C SER A 294 9.67 6.46 -2.53
N ALA A 295 10.56 5.75 -3.21
CA ALA A 295 11.97 5.77 -2.89
C ALA A 295 12.59 7.13 -3.26
N ARG A 296 13.51 7.60 -2.43
CA ARG A 296 14.34 8.76 -2.75
C ARG A 296 15.22 8.51 -3.96
N ASP A 297 15.68 7.28 -4.14
CA ASP A 297 16.55 6.91 -5.26
C ASP A 297 15.78 6.94 -6.59
N ASP A 298 14.50 6.52 -6.60
CA ASP A 298 13.61 6.59 -7.77
C ASP A 298 13.30 8.05 -8.13
N ALA A 299 13.25 8.92 -7.13
CA ALA A 299 13.10 10.37 -7.30
C ALA A 299 14.44 11.09 -7.61
N ALA A 300 15.42 10.41 -8.20
CA ALA A 300 16.76 10.93 -8.47
C ALA A 300 17.47 11.52 -7.23
N GLY A 301 17.19 10.95 -6.06
CA GLY A 301 17.72 11.41 -4.77
C GLY A 301 16.99 12.62 -4.17
N ASP A 302 15.89 13.08 -4.80
CA ASP A 302 15.11 14.20 -4.30
C ASP A 302 14.14 13.76 -3.18
N GLU A 303 14.51 14.06 -1.94
CA GLU A 303 13.69 13.74 -0.77
C GLU A 303 12.32 14.43 -0.76
N CYS A 304 12.22 15.62 -1.37
CA CYS A 304 10.95 16.33 -1.47
C CYS A 304 9.99 15.65 -2.42
N VAL A 305 10.48 15.21 -3.59
CA VAL A 305 9.67 14.46 -4.55
C VAL A 305 9.17 13.16 -3.92
N ALA A 306 10.05 12.40 -3.26
CA ALA A 306 9.66 11.18 -2.56
C ALA A 306 8.60 11.44 -1.48
N ALA A 307 8.76 12.49 -0.66
CA ALA A 307 7.80 12.86 0.37
C ALA A 307 6.44 13.28 -0.22
N ILE A 308 6.45 14.06 -1.32
CA ILE A 308 5.24 14.50 -2.01
C ILE A 308 4.49 13.31 -2.61
N ARG A 309 5.21 12.37 -3.25
CA ARG A 309 4.62 11.16 -3.84
C ARG A 309 4.01 10.24 -2.78
N THR A 310 4.73 10.00 -1.69
CA THR A 310 4.22 9.21 -0.54
C THR A 310 2.98 9.86 0.06
N GLN A 311 2.99 11.18 0.25
CA GLN A 311 1.84 11.92 0.77
C GLN A 311 0.64 11.88 -0.17
N ALA A 312 0.85 12.04 -1.48
CA ALA A 312 -0.21 11.97 -2.47
C ALA A 312 -0.90 10.59 -2.45
N ALA A 313 -0.12 9.50 -2.30
CA ALA A 313 -0.65 8.15 -2.18
C ALA A 313 -1.46 7.96 -0.89
N ALA A 314 -0.95 8.45 0.25
CA ALA A 314 -1.64 8.38 1.54
C ALA A 314 -2.97 9.17 1.51
N ASP A 315 -2.97 10.38 0.94
CA ASP A 315 -4.17 11.22 0.80
C ASP A 315 -5.19 10.61 -0.19
N ALA A 316 -4.72 10.00 -1.28
CA ALA A 316 -5.58 9.30 -2.24
C ALA A 316 -6.28 8.10 -1.60
N ALA A 317 -5.54 7.27 -0.86
CA ALA A 317 -6.07 6.12 -0.13
C ALA A 317 -7.09 6.55 0.94
N ASP A 318 -6.74 7.59 1.73
CA ASP A 318 -7.63 8.17 2.74
C ASP A 318 -8.93 8.71 2.12
N GLY A 319 -8.81 9.50 1.06
CA GLY A 319 -9.95 10.09 0.35
C GLY A 319 -10.79 9.07 -0.43
N TYR A 320 -10.24 7.92 -0.80
CA TYR A 320 -11.00 6.81 -1.39
C TYR A 320 -11.85 6.07 -0.35
N GLY A 321 -11.45 6.09 0.91
CA GLY A 321 -12.16 5.46 2.01
C GLY A 321 -11.77 4.01 2.25
N VAL A 322 -10.54 3.60 1.93
CA VAL A 322 -9.99 2.30 2.35
C VAL A 322 -9.89 2.23 3.88
N SER A 323 -9.95 1.04 4.44
CA SER A 323 -9.83 0.87 5.88
C SER A 323 -8.46 1.25 6.42
N PHE A 324 -7.40 0.83 5.73
CA PHE A 324 -6.03 1.08 6.14
C PHE A 324 -5.15 1.42 4.94
N ALA A 325 -4.15 2.28 5.16
CA ALA A 325 -3.09 2.60 4.22
C ALA A 325 -1.75 2.50 4.95
N ILE A 326 -0.81 1.72 4.41
CA ILE A 326 0.43 1.35 5.09
C ILE A 326 1.62 1.85 4.29
N ASP A 327 2.37 2.76 4.87
CA ASP A 327 3.64 3.22 4.31
C ASP A 327 4.71 2.11 4.41
N TRP A 328 5.38 1.83 3.32
CA TRP A 328 6.48 0.88 3.24
C TRP A 328 7.77 1.65 3.02
N GLN A 329 8.65 1.78 4.00
CA GLN A 329 8.82 1.01 5.25
C GLN A 329 9.31 1.93 6.39
N ILE A 330 9.46 1.37 7.62
CA ILE A 330 9.87 2.20 8.77
C ILE A 330 11.31 2.69 8.66
N ILE A 331 12.22 1.88 8.12
CA ILE A 331 13.65 2.21 8.03
C ILE A 331 14.22 1.80 6.69
N ASP A 332 15.11 2.62 6.14
CA ASP A 332 15.82 2.32 4.90
C ASP A 332 16.71 1.10 5.02
N ASN A 333 16.82 0.39 3.91
CA ASN A 333 17.89 -0.58 3.74
C ASN A 333 19.25 0.14 3.60
N ALA A 334 20.33 -0.57 3.91
CA ALA A 334 21.66 -0.04 3.67
C ALA A 334 21.88 0.20 2.17
N ALA A 335 22.46 1.34 1.81
CA ALA A 335 22.79 1.67 0.42
C ALA A 335 23.61 0.59 -0.30
N ALA A 336 24.38 -0.22 0.45
CA ALA A 336 25.14 -1.34 -0.07
C ALA A 336 24.28 -2.53 -0.53
N SER A 337 23.00 -2.63 -0.12
CA SER A 337 22.10 -3.69 -0.56
C SER A 337 21.69 -3.54 -2.02
N GLY A 338 21.72 -2.31 -2.55
CA GLY A 338 21.37 -1.99 -3.95
C GLY A 338 19.88 -2.15 -4.29
N THR A 339 19.06 -2.48 -3.31
CA THR A 339 17.61 -2.69 -3.49
C THR A 339 16.82 -2.06 -2.36
N TYR A 340 15.65 -1.50 -2.70
CA TYR A 340 14.69 -0.93 -1.74
C TYR A 340 15.29 0.12 -0.79
N THR A 341 16.21 0.93 -1.31
CA THR A 341 16.80 2.06 -0.58
C THR A 341 15.89 3.28 -0.73
N GLY A 342 15.88 4.13 0.30
CA GLY A 342 15.20 5.41 0.21
C GLY A 342 13.70 5.44 0.52
N PHE A 343 13.06 4.34 0.85
CA PHE A 343 11.64 4.29 1.20
C PHE A 343 11.34 4.64 2.66
N GLY A 344 12.33 4.47 3.55
CA GLY A 344 12.10 4.52 4.99
C GLY A 344 11.60 5.87 5.49
N ALA A 345 10.62 5.83 6.41
CA ALA A 345 10.29 6.98 7.23
C ALA A 345 11.50 7.45 8.07
N PHE A 346 12.41 6.52 8.36
CA PHE A 346 13.72 6.79 8.94
C PHE A 346 14.82 6.36 7.96
N LYS A 347 15.83 7.20 7.81
CA LYS A 347 17.03 6.89 7.04
C LYS A 347 17.86 5.81 7.74
N TYR A 348 18.80 5.24 7.00
CA TYR A 348 19.72 4.23 7.53
C TYR A 348 20.51 4.72 8.77
N ASP A 349 20.79 6.02 8.89
CA ASP A 349 21.44 6.64 10.04
C ASP A 349 20.49 6.91 11.24
N MET A 350 19.27 6.40 11.20
CA MET A 350 18.21 6.60 12.17
C MET A 350 17.63 8.02 12.24
N SER A 351 18.05 8.94 11.39
CA SER A 351 17.41 10.24 11.26
C SER A 351 16.09 10.10 10.50
N ARG A 352 15.12 10.98 10.81
CA ARG A 352 13.85 11.00 10.10
C ARG A 352 14.05 11.51 8.67
N SER A 353 13.41 10.87 7.69
CA SER A 353 13.35 11.35 6.31
C SER A 353 12.28 12.44 6.16
N LEU A 354 12.28 13.16 5.05
CA LEU A 354 11.21 14.13 4.77
C LEU A 354 9.84 13.44 4.57
N ALA A 355 9.81 12.23 4.03
CA ALA A 355 8.58 11.42 3.99
C ALA A 355 8.09 11.09 5.41
N GLY A 356 8.98 10.71 6.32
CA GLY A 356 8.65 10.49 7.73
C GLY A 356 8.15 11.75 8.44
N ASP A 357 8.68 12.92 8.11
CA ASP A 357 8.19 14.20 8.63
C ASP A 357 6.79 14.53 8.12
N SER A 358 6.53 14.28 6.83
CA SER A 358 5.21 14.44 6.21
C SER A 358 4.18 13.51 6.82
N LEU A 359 4.52 12.22 7.01
CA LEU A 359 3.66 11.25 7.66
C LEU A 359 3.33 11.66 9.11
N ALA A 360 4.33 12.11 9.88
CA ALA A 360 4.10 12.59 11.24
C ALA A 360 3.16 13.81 11.28
N ALA A 361 3.33 14.75 10.35
CA ALA A 361 2.43 15.91 10.21
C ALA A 361 1.00 15.48 9.86
N THR A 362 0.85 14.52 8.95
CA THR A 362 -0.43 13.95 8.54
C THR A 362 -1.15 13.27 9.72
N LEU A 363 -0.42 12.44 10.47
CA LEU A 363 -0.94 11.74 11.65
C LEU A 363 -1.35 12.69 12.77
N ALA A 364 -0.63 13.80 12.92
CA ALA A 364 -0.96 14.88 13.85
C ALA A 364 -2.12 15.78 13.38
N GLY A 365 -2.65 15.58 12.18
CA GLY A 365 -3.67 16.44 11.57
C GLY A 365 -3.16 17.85 11.22
N ALA A 366 -1.86 17.99 11.01
CA ALA A 366 -1.26 19.27 10.63
C ALA A 366 -1.61 19.66 9.18
N THR A 367 -1.56 20.96 8.88
CA THR A 367 -1.69 21.51 7.54
C THR A 367 -0.70 22.68 7.39
N PRO A 368 0.20 22.68 6.39
CA PRO A 368 0.40 21.65 5.37
C PRO A 368 1.05 20.38 5.94
N THR A 369 0.81 19.25 5.28
CA THR A 369 1.44 17.95 5.62
C THR A 369 2.82 17.80 4.99
N THR A 370 3.06 18.47 3.85
CA THR A 370 4.37 18.48 3.18
C THR A 370 5.37 19.29 4.01
N PRO A 371 6.62 18.82 4.17
CA PRO A 371 7.64 19.57 4.88
C PRO A 371 7.83 20.99 4.33
N GLN A 372 7.96 21.98 5.21
CA GLN A 372 8.10 23.39 4.80
C GLN A 372 9.35 23.67 3.95
N SER A 373 10.34 22.78 4.01
CA SER A 373 11.55 22.85 3.17
C SER A 373 11.29 22.45 1.71
N CYS A 374 10.17 21.80 1.44
CA CYS A 374 9.83 21.37 0.08
C CYS A 374 9.01 22.44 -0.64
N PRO A 375 9.38 22.80 -1.88
CA PRO A 375 8.56 23.68 -2.69
C PRO A 375 7.22 22.99 -2.97
N THR A 376 6.13 23.73 -2.76
CA THR A 376 4.78 23.17 -2.92
C THR A 376 3.89 24.22 -3.55
N ILE A 377 3.22 23.86 -4.66
CA ILE A 377 2.17 24.68 -5.27
C ILE A 377 0.86 24.38 -4.54
N GLY A 378 0.14 25.40 -4.10
CA GLY A 378 -1.17 25.26 -3.47
C GLY A 378 -2.22 24.69 -4.45
N ALA A 379 -3.25 24.03 -3.95
CA ALA A 379 -4.37 23.58 -4.77
C ALA A 379 -5.00 24.75 -5.53
N GLY A 380 -5.10 24.66 -6.88
CA GLY A 380 -5.52 25.77 -7.74
C GLY A 380 -4.55 26.96 -7.70
N GLY A 381 -3.31 26.76 -7.28
CA GLY A 381 -2.31 27.81 -7.12
C GLY A 381 -1.68 28.30 -8.42
N VAL A 382 -2.03 27.75 -9.58
CA VAL A 382 -1.64 28.29 -10.90
C VAL A 382 -2.83 28.99 -11.51
N VAL A 383 -2.72 30.30 -11.69
CA VAL A 383 -3.81 31.14 -12.16
C VAL A 383 -3.32 32.12 -13.23
N ASN A 384 -4.23 32.68 -14.02
CA ASN A 384 -3.94 33.82 -14.87
C ASN A 384 -3.44 34.98 -14.00
N GLY A 385 -2.28 35.53 -14.33
CA GLY A 385 -1.61 36.54 -13.52
C GLY A 385 -2.26 37.94 -13.57
N LEU A 386 -3.24 38.14 -14.45
CA LEU A 386 -3.97 39.40 -14.59
C LEU A 386 -5.36 39.34 -13.94
N THR A 387 -6.06 38.24 -14.13
CA THR A 387 -7.45 38.03 -13.66
C THR A 387 -7.54 37.29 -12.35
N PHE A 388 -6.49 36.54 -12.01
CA PHE A 388 -6.42 35.66 -10.83
C PHE A 388 -7.48 34.55 -10.83
N ASP A 389 -7.87 34.06 -12.00
CA ASP A 389 -8.78 32.95 -12.22
C ASP A 389 -8.09 31.82 -13.01
N GLY A 390 -8.85 30.79 -13.33
CA GLY A 390 -8.40 29.63 -14.08
C GLY A 390 -8.51 29.78 -15.61
N ASP A 391 -8.93 30.98 -16.14
CA ASP A 391 -9.04 31.23 -17.56
C ASP A 391 -7.64 31.52 -18.14
N ILE A 392 -6.97 30.47 -18.57
CA ILE A 392 -5.57 30.50 -19.02
C ILE A 392 -5.54 30.28 -20.54
N HIS A 393 -4.85 31.16 -21.28
CA HIS A 393 -4.65 31.03 -22.72
C HIS A 393 -3.15 30.91 -23.07
N PRO A 394 -2.81 30.36 -24.24
CA PRO A 394 -1.41 30.29 -24.69
C PRO A 394 -0.75 31.67 -24.69
N GLY A 395 0.39 31.78 -24.04
CA GLY A 395 1.16 33.00 -23.92
C GLY A 395 0.73 33.96 -22.79
N ASP A 396 -0.25 33.62 -21.99
CA ASP A 396 -0.64 34.41 -20.82
C ASP A 396 0.48 34.54 -19.78
N ALA A 397 0.44 35.64 -19.05
CA ALA A 397 1.18 35.79 -17.82
C ALA A 397 0.46 34.98 -16.73
N LEU A 398 1.19 34.13 -16.05
CA LEU A 398 0.66 33.28 -14.98
C LEU A 398 1.28 33.66 -13.65
N SER A 399 0.53 33.39 -12.56
CA SER A 399 1.00 33.45 -11.20
C SER A 399 0.90 32.05 -10.57
N ILE A 400 1.99 31.61 -9.94
CA ILE A 400 2.03 30.38 -9.12
C ILE A 400 2.06 30.81 -7.67
N PHE A 401 1.12 30.31 -6.88
CA PHE A 401 1.07 30.51 -5.44
C PHE A 401 1.38 29.19 -4.71
N GLY A 402 2.25 29.28 -3.71
CA GLY A 402 2.70 28.11 -2.99
C GLY A 402 3.55 28.46 -1.76
N THR A 403 4.37 27.51 -1.34
CA THR A 403 5.31 27.66 -0.23
C THR A 403 6.65 26.99 -0.55
N GLY A 404 7.70 27.34 0.17
CA GLY A 404 9.00 26.69 0.03
C GLY A 404 9.77 27.07 -1.24
N PHE A 405 9.31 28.02 -2.04
CA PHE A 405 10.06 28.50 -3.20
C PHE A 405 11.31 29.27 -2.76
N ALA A 406 12.36 29.23 -3.55
CA ALA A 406 13.50 30.09 -3.35
C ALA A 406 13.10 31.57 -3.54
N ALA A 407 13.77 32.47 -2.82
CA ALA A 407 13.52 33.90 -2.98
C ALA A 407 13.90 34.41 -4.38
N SER A 408 14.76 33.66 -5.10
CA SER A 408 15.17 33.91 -6.46
C SER A 408 15.80 32.68 -7.11
N GLY A 409 15.80 32.65 -8.44
CA GLY A 409 16.43 31.58 -9.22
C GLY A 409 15.59 30.33 -9.39
N ASN A 410 14.28 30.46 -9.18
CA ASN A 410 13.35 29.37 -9.45
C ASN A 410 13.27 29.08 -10.96
N ILE A 411 13.03 27.81 -11.28
CA ILE A 411 12.77 27.37 -12.66
C ILE A 411 11.33 26.87 -12.71
N VAL A 412 10.54 27.42 -13.63
CA VAL A 412 9.19 26.89 -13.88
C VAL A 412 9.26 25.91 -15.04
N HIS A 413 8.68 24.76 -14.84
CA HIS A 413 8.53 23.71 -15.84
C HIS A 413 7.07 23.64 -16.27
N VAL A 414 6.86 23.57 -17.58
CA VAL A 414 5.54 23.39 -18.19
C VAL A 414 5.60 22.18 -19.11
N LYS A 415 4.84 21.14 -18.80
CA LYS A 415 4.86 19.88 -19.54
C LYS A 415 3.50 19.63 -20.20
N GLN A 416 3.53 19.37 -21.50
CA GLN A 416 2.34 19.03 -22.28
C GLN A 416 2.68 17.99 -23.34
N MET A 417 1.90 16.90 -23.41
CA MET A 417 2.02 15.83 -24.42
C MET A 417 3.48 15.31 -24.59
N GLY A 418 4.21 15.13 -23.48
CA GLY A 418 5.60 14.66 -23.50
C GLY A 418 6.64 15.73 -23.84
N THR A 419 6.23 16.97 -24.17
CA THR A 419 7.14 18.11 -24.38
C THR A 419 7.23 18.90 -23.09
N GLU A 420 8.47 19.19 -22.66
CA GLU A 420 8.74 20.02 -21.49
C GLU A 420 9.36 21.34 -21.90
N TYR A 421 8.81 22.42 -21.37
CA TYR A 421 9.30 23.79 -21.53
C TYR A 421 9.82 24.25 -20.16
N THR A 422 11.00 24.87 -20.14
CA THR A 422 11.59 25.45 -18.93
C THR A 422 11.61 26.96 -19.03
N VAL A 423 11.16 27.64 -17.98
CA VAL A 423 11.17 29.08 -17.86
C VAL A 423 12.01 29.48 -16.66
N GLN A 424 13.17 30.09 -16.93
CA GLN A 424 14.00 30.66 -15.88
C GLN A 424 13.31 31.91 -15.31
N VAL A 425 12.92 31.87 -14.06
CA VAL A 425 12.37 33.03 -13.36
C VAL A 425 13.53 33.89 -12.87
N GLY A 426 13.42 35.22 -12.97
CA GLY A 426 14.52 36.12 -12.58
C GLY A 426 14.92 37.14 -13.66
N SER A 427 14.20 37.17 -14.77
CA SER A 427 14.26 38.36 -15.67
C SER A 427 13.63 39.53 -14.94
N PRO A 428 14.10 40.79 -15.15
CA PRO A 428 13.63 41.95 -14.41
C PRO A 428 12.14 42.28 -14.55
N ALA A 429 11.40 41.52 -15.34
CA ALA A 429 9.96 41.67 -15.53
C ALA A 429 9.09 40.74 -14.65
N TRP A 430 9.66 39.79 -13.96
CA TRP A 430 8.88 38.77 -13.25
C TRP A 430 9.12 38.79 -11.75
N TYR A 431 8.04 38.67 -10.98
CA TYR A 431 8.07 38.61 -9.53
C TYR A 431 8.34 37.17 -9.09
N GLU A 432 9.27 36.99 -8.16
CA GLU A 432 9.46 35.76 -7.44
C GLU A 432 9.71 36.02 -5.95
N SER A 433 9.17 35.11 -5.14
CA SER A 433 9.31 35.10 -3.68
C SER A 433 9.16 33.68 -3.17
N SER A 434 9.28 33.48 -1.86
CA SER A 434 9.07 32.18 -1.23
C SER A 434 7.62 31.66 -1.32
N THR A 435 6.67 32.47 -1.81
CA THR A 435 5.24 32.12 -1.85
C THR A 435 4.55 32.44 -3.17
N GLN A 436 5.23 33.16 -4.09
CA GLN A 436 4.66 33.51 -5.38
C GLN A 436 5.74 33.59 -6.45
N ILE A 437 5.43 33.05 -7.62
CA ILE A 437 6.25 33.13 -8.83
C ILE A 437 5.36 33.58 -9.97
N ASN A 438 5.82 34.58 -10.74
CA ASN A 438 5.15 34.99 -11.97
C ASN A 438 6.01 34.61 -13.18
N PHE A 439 5.37 34.13 -14.24
CA PHE A 439 6.04 33.72 -15.47
C PHE A 439 5.08 33.87 -16.67
N THR A 440 5.61 33.78 -17.89
CA THR A 440 4.77 33.69 -19.09
C THR A 440 4.67 32.26 -19.55
N LEU A 441 3.46 31.79 -19.82
CA LEU A 441 3.23 30.46 -20.40
C LEU A 441 3.96 30.40 -21.78
N PRO A 442 4.83 29.38 -21.99
CA PRO A 442 5.60 29.28 -23.24
C PRO A 442 4.69 29.24 -24.47
N ALA A 443 5.09 29.99 -25.52
CA ALA A 443 4.30 30.09 -26.77
C ALA A 443 4.09 28.76 -27.52
N GLY A 444 4.87 27.71 -27.16
CA GLY A 444 4.69 26.35 -27.69
C GLY A 444 3.58 25.55 -27.02
N VAL A 445 3.06 26.01 -25.89
CA VAL A 445 1.92 25.39 -25.22
C VAL A 445 0.66 25.71 -26.00
N ILE A 446 -0.11 24.70 -26.34
CA ILE A 446 -1.35 24.82 -27.10
C ILE A 446 -2.58 24.67 -26.19
N ALA A 447 -3.72 25.20 -26.64
CA ALA A 447 -4.99 24.98 -25.94
C ALA A 447 -5.28 23.48 -25.77
N GLY A 448 -5.73 23.09 -24.59
CA GLY A 448 -6.04 21.71 -24.24
C GLY A 448 -5.92 21.43 -22.75
N GLN A 449 -6.34 20.24 -22.36
CA GLN A 449 -6.27 19.76 -20.98
C GLN A 449 -4.91 19.10 -20.69
N GLY A 450 -4.60 18.96 -19.41
CA GLY A 450 -3.44 18.18 -18.95
C GLY A 450 -2.10 18.89 -19.13
N VAL A 451 -2.09 20.22 -19.13
CA VAL A 451 -0.85 20.99 -19.05
C VAL A 451 -0.38 21.00 -17.60
N ARG A 452 0.81 20.47 -17.37
CA ARG A 452 1.39 20.39 -16.03
C ARG A 452 2.37 21.53 -15.81
N VAL A 453 2.25 22.17 -14.64
CA VAL A 453 3.16 23.23 -14.19
C VAL A 453 3.77 22.82 -12.86
N TYR A 454 5.11 22.83 -12.74
CA TYR A 454 5.82 22.65 -11.50
C TYR A 454 7.03 23.58 -11.39
N VAL A 455 7.61 23.70 -10.20
CA VAL A 455 8.69 24.63 -9.90
C VAL A 455 9.87 23.88 -9.31
N SER A 456 11.06 24.10 -9.86
CA SER A 456 12.33 23.69 -9.25
C SER A 456 12.93 24.83 -8.45
N SER A 457 13.10 24.63 -7.15
CA SER A 457 13.67 25.55 -6.15
C SER A 457 14.77 24.87 -5.35
N GLY A 458 15.72 24.22 -6.01
CA GLY A 458 16.66 23.29 -5.38
C GLY A 458 16.11 21.87 -5.28
N HIS A 459 14.81 21.74 -5.13
CA HIS A 459 14.00 20.53 -5.22
C HIS A 459 12.81 20.83 -6.12
N ASP A 460 12.23 19.80 -6.72
CA ASP A 460 11.00 19.94 -7.51
C ASP A 460 9.78 20.01 -6.59
N SER A 461 8.83 20.87 -6.95
CA SER A 461 7.54 20.97 -6.25
C SER A 461 6.62 19.82 -6.70
N ASN A 462 5.51 19.67 -5.95
CA ASN A 462 4.32 19.09 -6.58
C ASN A 462 4.00 19.95 -7.82
N GLY A 463 3.38 19.42 -8.88
CA GLY A 463 2.89 20.22 -9.96
C GLY A 463 1.38 20.42 -9.85
N GLN A 464 0.86 21.20 -10.74
CA GLN A 464 -0.57 21.42 -10.91
C GLN A 464 -0.95 21.15 -12.35
N LEU A 465 -2.03 20.41 -12.56
CA LEU A 465 -2.67 20.31 -13.86
C LEU A 465 -3.52 21.55 -14.06
N ILE A 466 -3.38 22.15 -15.22
CA ILE A 466 -4.18 23.29 -15.66
C ILE A 466 -4.79 23.00 -17.03
N ASP A 467 -5.93 23.59 -17.29
CA ASP A 467 -6.52 23.63 -18.62
C ASP A 467 -6.12 24.93 -19.30
N VAL A 468 -5.65 24.84 -20.53
CA VAL A 468 -5.33 26.01 -21.38
C VAL A 468 -6.41 26.12 -22.43
N LEU A 469 -7.13 27.24 -22.44
CA LEU A 469 -8.32 27.51 -23.24
C LEU A 469 -8.01 27.97 -24.68
#